data_dd199503272a0e7dcf6c7e12447a9486
#
_entry.id   dd199503272a0e7dcf6c7e12447a9486
#
_cell.length_a   1.000
_cell.length_b   1.000
_cell.length_c   1.000
_cell.angle_alpha   90.00
_cell.angle_beta   90.00
_cell.angle_gamma   90.00
#
_symmetry.space_group_name_H-M   'P 1'
#
loop_
_entity.id
_entity.type
_entity.pdbx_description
1 polymer ?
#
loop_
_entity_poly.entity_id
_entity_poly.type
_entity_poly.pdbx_seq_one_letter_code
_entity_poly.pdbx_strand_id
1 'polypeptide(L)'
;MHSHTNERMKLLKLLKRLAFGLLGAVMAVLVTATVLEKIYGTDFAAAHIYGAGWFAALWGALTLAALACLFRRKLWRRPAVLLLHLSFAVILAGASETWLFGRQGTLHLRTGDPGATAFAGRDGSEQILPFRARLDDFRIEYYAGTRAPMDFVSLLTLTADDGSLHGEVGMNRILVFRNYRFYQSAYNEDGRGTTLSVSYDPWGIGITYAGYGLLLVSMLAFLCDRRGGFRRLLRSPALRKAALCLVLCTAAVQGARAADTLPQTLPREVAAELGDLYVYYNDRICPLQTLAKDFTVKLCGKSRYRGLTPEQVLSGWLFYYDDWKREPMIRIRSAGARRLLEVGGRYARLSDFRNRVNEYRLEGAAGRPAGEADEKFNIIGMVCTGSMLRIFPYTDPSDSLLRWASQVDGLPRELPHGQALFIGRAMNYVSELVVKRDWAGVAGVLRKIRSYQQKEGGAHMPSGLRFRAEKLYNRLDWSLPLAAAFILTGIGGFLDACRRMVREINGLAMLQGARGSKPCDLEALAEAACLISHMVDELRDIAEVDLNPVFAWEKGLAVADARIVLQAR
;
A
#
# COMPACT_ATOMS: atom_id res chain seq x y z
N MET A 1 52.95 -20.59 0.65
CA MET A 1 51.91 -19.77 -0.03
C MET A 1 50.51 -20.44 -0.10
N HIS A 2 50.39 -21.75 -0.24
CA HIS A 2 49.12 -22.49 -0.30
C HIS A 2 48.32 -22.54 1.03
N SER A 3 48.99 -22.59 2.19
CA SER A 3 48.35 -22.64 3.51
C SER A 3 47.54 -21.38 3.82
N HIS A 4 48.10 -20.19 3.57
CA HIS A 4 47.41 -18.91 3.84
C HIS A 4 46.19 -18.67 2.95
N THR A 5 46.16 -19.21 1.73
CA THR A 5 45.01 -19.08 0.81
C THR A 5 43.84 -19.95 1.29
N ASN A 6 44.12 -21.13 1.83
CA ASN A 6 43.12 -22.07 2.33
C ASN A 6 42.46 -21.56 3.62
N GLU A 7 43.24 -20.98 4.52
CA GLU A 7 42.73 -20.34 5.75
C GLU A 7 41.84 -19.14 5.44
N ARG A 8 42.25 -18.28 4.51
CA ARG A 8 41.45 -17.14 4.05
C ARG A 8 40.10 -17.57 3.46
N MET A 9 40.06 -18.67 2.70
CA MET A 9 38.81 -19.20 2.13
C MET A 9 37.91 -19.82 3.21
N LYS A 10 38.48 -20.55 4.19
CA LYS A 10 37.72 -21.09 5.33
C LYS A 10 37.06 -19.98 6.14
N LEU A 11 37.81 -18.93 6.49
CA LEU A 11 37.31 -17.78 7.22
C LEU A 11 36.20 -17.02 6.46
N LEU A 12 36.33 -16.89 5.14
CA LEU A 12 35.31 -16.25 4.30
C LEU A 12 34.01 -17.06 4.25
N LYS A 13 34.11 -18.40 4.19
CA LYS A 13 32.95 -19.30 4.26
C LYS A 13 32.28 -19.21 5.63
N LEU A 14 33.05 -19.14 6.70
CA LEU A 14 32.53 -18.99 8.07
C LEU A 14 31.79 -17.65 8.26
N LEU A 15 32.40 -16.53 7.86
CA LEU A 15 31.76 -15.21 7.92
C LEU A 15 30.47 -15.15 7.12
N LYS A 16 30.43 -15.78 5.95
CA LYS A 16 29.20 -15.87 5.14
C LYS A 16 28.10 -16.64 5.89
N ARG A 17 28.45 -17.83 6.44
CA ARG A 17 27.49 -18.62 7.20
C ARG A 17 26.97 -17.87 8.43
N LEU A 18 27.87 -17.17 9.15
CA LEU A 18 27.51 -16.35 10.30
C LEU A 18 26.53 -15.21 9.90
N ALA A 19 26.84 -14.45 8.85
CA ALA A 19 25.99 -13.35 8.39
C ALA A 19 24.60 -13.84 7.96
N PHE A 20 24.50 -14.96 7.21
CA PHE A 20 23.21 -15.53 6.84
C PHE A 20 22.47 -16.15 8.03
N GLY A 21 23.17 -16.77 8.96
CA GLY A 21 22.59 -17.30 10.20
C GLY A 21 22.00 -16.18 11.07
N LEU A 22 22.74 -15.07 11.25
CA LEU A 22 22.25 -13.88 11.97
C LEU A 22 21.05 -13.24 11.26
N LEU A 23 21.08 -13.15 9.94
CA LEU A 23 19.93 -12.66 9.17
C LEU A 23 18.69 -13.56 9.39
N GLY A 24 18.87 -14.88 9.33
CA GLY A 24 17.80 -15.84 9.63
C GLY A 24 17.26 -15.69 11.05
N ALA A 25 18.15 -15.47 12.04
CA ALA A 25 17.76 -15.23 13.42
C ALA A 25 16.93 -13.92 13.56
N VAL A 26 17.37 -12.83 12.94
CA VAL A 26 16.61 -11.56 12.92
C VAL A 26 15.23 -11.78 12.32
N MET A 27 15.14 -12.46 11.18
CA MET A 27 13.84 -12.75 10.53
C MET A 27 12.93 -13.59 11.44
N ALA A 28 13.47 -14.62 12.09
CA ALA A 28 12.70 -15.45 13.03
C ALA A 28 12.19 -14.63 14.23
N VAL A 29 13.03 -13.76 14.80
CA VAL A 29 12.64 -12.85 15.88
C VAL A 29 11.54 -11.89 15.42
N LEU A 30 11.64 -11.29 14.25
CA LEU A 30 10.61 -10.38 13.73
C LEU A 30 9.27 -11.08 13.50
N VAL A 31 9.27 -12.29 12.94
CA VAL A 31 8.05 -13.12 12.80
C VAL A 31 7.44 -13.42 14.16
N THR A 32 8.25 -13.86 15.12
CA THR A 32 7.80 -14.15 16.49
C THR A 32 7.27 -12.88 17.16
N ALA A 33 7.96 -11.75 17.02
CA ALA A 33 7.55 -10.46 17.56
C ALA A 33 6.17 -10.04 17.03
N THR A 34 5.91 -10.19 15.72
CA THR A 34 4.61 -9.87 15.13
C THR A 34 3.47 -10.73 15.69
N VAL A 35 3.74 -12.01 15.97
CA VAL A 35 2.75 -12.91 16.59
C VAL A 35 2.50 -12.51 18.04
N LEU A 36 3.57 -12.25 18.81
CA LEU A 36 3.47 -11.83 20.22
C LEU A 36 2.79 -10.46 20.36
N GLU A 37 3.07 -9.53 19.45
CA GLU A 37 2.39 -8.22 19.39
C GLU A 37 0.88 -8.37 19.20
N LYS A 38 0.46 -9.31 18.34
CA LYS A 38 -0.97 -9.60 18.15
C LYS A 38 -1.64 -10.19 19.39
N ILE A 39 -0.90 -10.95 20.21
CA ILE A 39 -1.44 -11.64 21.40
C ILE A 39 -1.40 -10.73 22.64
N TYR A 40 -0.28 -10.06 22.86
CA TYR A 40 0.01 -9.30 24.10
C TYR A 40 -0.03 -7.78 23.92
N GLY A 41 -0.20 -7.30 22.69
CA GLY A 41 -0.24 -5.86 22.39
C GLY A 41 1.13 -5.27 22.03
N THR A 42 1.08 -4.05 21.45
CA THR A 42 2.25 -3.33 20.95
C THR A 42 3.22 -2.93 22.07
N ASP A 43 2.70 -2.55 23.23
CA ASP A 43 3.54 -2.14 24.38
C ASP A 43 4.42 -3.27 24.87
N PHE A 44 3.89 -4.50 24.91
CA PHE A 44 4.67 -5.68 25.27
C PHE A 44 5.81 -5.93 24.27
N ALA A 45 5.51 -5.92 22.97
CA ALA A 45 6.51 -6.14 21.93
C ALA A 45 7.57 -5.03 21.92
N ALA A 46 7.16 -3.78 22.13
CA ALA A 46 8.06 -2.63 22.22
C ALA A 46 9.01 -2.74 23.41
N ALA A 47 8.53 -3.13 24.59
CA ALA A 47 9.35 -3.23 25.79
C ALA A 47 10.31 -4.44 25.77
N HIS A 48 9.84 -5.61 25.33
CA HIS A 48 10.58 -6.87 25.50
C HIS A 48 11.38 -7.31 24.26
N ILE A 49 11.04 -6.78 23.07
CA ILE A 49 11.68 -7.18 21.82
C ILE A 49 12.31 -5.96 21.14
N TYR A 50 11.51 -5.04 20.62
CA TYR A 50 12.01 -3.96 19.76
C TYR A 50 12.92 -2.96 20.50
N GLY A 51 12.62 -2.65 21.77
CA GLY A 51 13.43 -1.78 22.63
C GLY A 51 14.52 -2.50 23.45
N ALA A 52 14.55 -3.85 23.39
CA ALA A 52 15.46 -4.64 24.21
C ALA A 52 16.91 -4.58 23.69
N GLY A 53 17.87 -4.47 24.62
CA GLY A 53 19.30 -4.39 24.28
C GLY A 53 19.83 -5.62 23.54
N TRP A 54 19.29 -6.83 23.82
CA TRP A 54 19.68 -8.04 23.09
C TRP A 54 19.31 -7.97 21.60
N PHE A 55 18.18 -7.34 21.26
CA PHE A 55 17.74 -7.17 19.86
C PHE A 55 18.62 -6.14 19.14
N ALA A 56 18.98 -5.04 19.80
CA ALA A 56 19.96 -4.07 19.29
C ALA A 56 21.33 -4.73 19.07
N ALA A 57 21.80 -5.58 20.00
CA ALA A 57 23.04 -6.33 19.85
C ALA A 57 23.00 -7.32 18.66
N LEU A 58 21.87 -7.99 18.44
CA LEU A 58 21.67 -8.89 17.30
C LEU A 58 21.79 -8.14 15.96
N TRP A 59 21.17 -6.96 15.84
CA TRP A 59 21.30 -6.08 14.66
C TRP A 59 22.73 -5.58 14.48
N GLY A 60 23.41 -5.19 15.57
CA GLY A 60 24.80 -4.77 15.55
C GLY A 60 25.72 -5.90 15.05
N ALA A 61 25.55 -7.11 15.57
CA ALA A 61 26.32 -8.28 15.13
C ALA A 61 26.10 -8.60 13.64
N LEU A 62 24.85 -8.55 13.17
CA LEU A 62 24.52 -8.74 11.74
C LEU A 62 25.22 -7.67 10.88
N THR A 63 25.16 -6.41 11.29
CA THR A 63 25.78 -5.30 10.56
C THR A 63 27.29 -5.46 10.46
N LEU A 64 27.96 -5.79 11.56
CA LEU A 64 29.40 -6.03 11.59
C LEU A 64 29.81 -7.23 10.71
N ALA A 65 29.04 -8.32 10.79
CA ALA A 65 29.27 -9.49 9.95
C ALA A 65 29.07 -9.17 8.45
N ALA A 66 28.04 -8.39 8.09
CA ALA A 66 27.77 -7.95 6.73
C ALA A 66 28.89 -7.05 6.19
N LEU A 67 29.33 -6.06 6.95
CA LEU A 67 30.44 -5.18 6.60
C LEU A 67 31.75 -5.96 6.45
N ALA A 68 32.06 -6.87 7.38
CA ALA A 68 33.24 -7.74 7.26
C ALA A 68 33.22 -8.58 5.99
N CYS A 69 32.07 -9.14 5.62
CA CYS A 69 31.86 -9.86 4.37
C CYS A 69 32.07 -8.94 3.14
N LEU A 70 31.55 -7.71 3.19
CA LEU A 70 31.67 -6.71 2.13
C LEU A 70 33.16 -6.41 1.82
N PHE A 71 33.91 -6.10 2.88
CA PHE A 71 35.34 -5.77 2.75
C PHE A 71 36.17 -6.98 2.31
N ARG A 72 35.99 -8.15 2.92
CA ARG A 72 36.75 -9.36 2.60
C ARG A 72 36.50 -9.87 1.18
N ARG A 73 35.28 -9.71 0.65
CA ARG A 73 34.93 -10.08 -0.73
C ARG A 73 35.26 -9.00 -1.75
N LYS A 74 35.86 -7.88 -1.35
CA LYS A 74 36.16 -6.73 -2.21
C LYS A 74 34.91 -6.24 -2.98
N LEU A 75 33.71 -6.40 -2.39
CA LEU A 75 32.44 -5.93 -2.98
C LEU A 75 32.40 -4.40 -3.07
N TRP A 76 33.25 -3.70 -2.31
CA TRP A 76 33.44 -2.26 -2.42
C TRP A 76 33.89 -1.79 -3.82
N ARG A 77 34.40 -2.71 -4.66
CA ARG A 77 34.69 -2.42 -6.08
C ARG A 77 33.42 -2.30 -6.96
N ARG A 78 32.26 -2.65 -6.42
CA ARG A 78 30.95 -2.51 -7.08
C ARG A 78 30.16 -1.40 -6.37
N PRO A 79 30.13 -0.16 -6.92
CA PRO A 79 29.61 1.01 -6.20
C PRO A 79 28.15 0.85 -5.77
N ALA A 80 27.28 0.28 -6.61
CA ALA A 80 25.89 0.05 -6.26
C ALA A 80 25.73 -0.90 -5.04
N VAL A 81 26.55 -1.99 -4.98
CA VAL A 81 26.53 -2.94 -3.86
C VAL A 81 27.09 -2.29 -2.59
N LEU A 82 28.15 -1.51 -2.70
CA LEU A 82 28.72 -0.75 -1.58
C LEU A 82 27.69 0.21 -1.01
N LEU A 83 27.08 1.05 -1.86
CA LEU A 83 26.09 2.03 -1.45
C LEU A 83 24.89 1.38 -0.75
N LEU A 84 24.42 0.22 -1.24
CA LEU A 84 23.34 -0.53 -0.61
C LEU A 84 23.69 -0.98 0.81
N HIS A 85 24.86 -1.58 1.03
CA HIS A 85 25.24 -2.05 2.36
C HIS A 85 25.58 -0.87 3.30
N LEU A 86 26.16 0.18 2.76
CA LEU A 86 26.43 1.40 3.52
C LEU A 86 25.13 2.09 3.94
N SER A 87 24.12 2.13 3.08
CA SER A 87 22.81 2.71 3.45
C SER A 87 22.17 2.00 4.63
N PHE A 88 22.20 0.67 4.67
CA PHE A 88 21.72 -0.10 5.83
C PHE A 88 22.54 0.18 7.08
N ALA A 89 23.89 0.28 6.96
CA ALA A 89 24.74 0.60 8.10
C ALA A 89 24.42 2.00 8.66
N VAL A 90 24.19 2.99 7.78
CA VAL A 90 23.81 4.35 8.19
C VAL A 90 22.43 4.38 8.84
N ILE A 91 21.43 3.67 8.27
CA ILE A 91 20.09 3.55 8.87
C ILE A 91 20.19 2.95 10.27
N LEU A 92 20.97 1.88 10.45
CA LEU A 92 21.15 1.22 11.74
C LEU A 92 21.95 2.07 12.73
N ALA A 93 22.91 2.88 12.26
CA ALA A 93 23.60 3.85 13.08
C ALA A 93 22.63 4.93 13.61
N GLY A 94 21.74 5.46 12.75
CA GLY A 94 20.69 6.38 13.18
C GLY A 94 19.70 5.75 14.15
N ALA A 95 19.27 4.51 13.90
CA ALA A 95 18.40 3.77 14.82
C ALA A 95 19.08 3.51 16.19
N SER A 96 20.39 3.21 16.18
CA SER A 96 21.17 3.01 17.42
C SER A 96 21.31 4.31 18.21
N GLU A 97 21.49 5.44 17.53
CA GLU A 97 21.53 6.76 18.14
C GLU A 97 20.19 7.09 18.82
N THR A 98 19.08 6.92 18.09
CA THR A 98 17.73 7.09 18.65
C THR A 98 17.49 6.18 19.86
N TRP A 99 17.99 4.93 19.81
CA TRP A 99 17.85 3.99 20.92
C TRP A 99 18.66 4.39 22.14
N LEU A 100 19.87 4.94 21.96
CA LEU A 100 20.77 5.35 23.05
C LEU A 100 20.40 6.70 23.66
N PHE A 101 20.04 7.69 22.84
CA PHE A 101 19.89 9.08 23.24
C PHE A 101 18.47 9.63 23.07
N GLY A 102 17.62 8.92 22.33
CA GLY A 102 16.22 9.31 22.14
C GLY A 102 15.43 9.19 23.44
N ARG A 103 14.53 10.14 23.67
CA ARG A 103 13.59 10.13 24.79
C ARG A 103 12.18 10.11 24.24
N GLN A 104 11.34 9.23 24.77
CA GLN A 104 9.95 9.09 24.33
C GLN A 104 9.04 8.94 25.54
N GLY A 105 7.84 9.52 25.43
CA GLY A 105 6.88 9.44 26.51
C GLY A 105 5.56 10.09 26.15
N THR A 106 4.77 10.39 27.16
CA THR A 106 3.44 10.99 27.04
C THR A 106 3.36 12.28 27.84
N LEU A 107 2.74 13.28 27.27
CA LEU A 107 2.47 14.57 27.88
C LEU A 107 0.96 14.78 27.94
N HIS A 108 0.43 14.93 29.14
CA HIS A 108 -0.98 15.24 29.34
C HIS A 108 -1.15 16.72 29.62
N LEU A 109 -2.04 17.38 28.89
CA LEU A 109 -2.31 18.83 29.00
C LEU A 109 -3.83 19.06 29.07
N ARG A 110 -4.23 20.06 29.85
CA ARG A 110 -5.61 20.56 29.91
C ARG A 110 -5.66 22.04 29.62
N THR A 111 -6.75 22.46 29.00
CA THR A 111 -7.03 23.89 28.75
C THR A 111 -7.25 24.60 30.08
N GLY A 112 -6.55 25.72 30.28
CA GLY A 112 -6.58 26.51 31.52
C GLY A 112 -5.46 26.18 32.51
N ASP A 113 -4.72 25.10 32.32
CA ASP A 113 -3.55 24.79 33.15
C ASP A 113 -2.35 25.71 32.81
N PRO A 114 -1.48 25.97 33.79
CA PRO A 114 -0.30 26.83 33.59
C PRO A 114 0.72 26.28 32.58
N GLY A 115 0.50 25.07 32.10
CA GLY A 115 1.39 24.32 31.20
C GLY A 115 2.38 23.43 31.94
N ALA A 116 2.86 22.41 31.24
CA ALA A 116 3.78 21.41 31.75
C ALA A 116 5.24 21.72 31.38
N THR A 117 6.16 21.41 32.30
CA THR A 117 7.62 21.49 32.10
C THR A 117 8.28 20.12 32.14
N ALA A 118 7.49 19.06 32.16
CA ALA A 118 7.96 17.69 32.13
C ALA A 118 6.92 16.78 31.49
N PHE A 119 7.33 15.60 31.01
CA PHE A 119 6.48 14.56 30.47
C PHE A 119 6.83 13.19 31.05
N ALA A 120 5.88 12.27 31.08
CA ALA A 120 6.10 10.91 31.57
C ALA A 120 6.83 10.07 30.51
N GLY A 121 8.03 9.59 30.84
CA GLY A 121 8.78 8.65 30.01
C GLY A 121 8.09 7.29 29.92
N ARG A 122 8.47 6.46 28.94
CA ARG A 122 7.93 5.09 28.79
C ARG A 122 8.18 4.17 29.97
N ASP A 123 9.22 4.44 30.73
CA ASP A 123 9.62 3.74 31.97
C ASP A 123 8.93 4.30 33.21
N GLY A 124 8.04 5.28 33.04
CA GLY A 124 7.39 5.99 34.15
C GLY A 124 8.26 7.08 34.79
N SER A 125 9.48 7.31 34.31
CA SER A 125 10.35 8.40 34.80
C SER A 125 9.84 9.76 34.33
N GLU A 126 10.01 10.78 35.15
CA GLU A 126 9.71 12.15 34.78
C GLU A 126 10.86 12.73 33.94
N GLN A 127 10.55 13.17 32.71
CA GLN A 127 11.49 13.76 31.77
C GLN A 127 11.25 15.26 31.66
N ILE A 128 12.26 16.07 32.02
CA ILE A 128 12.17 17.53 32.02
C ILE A 128 12.23 18.06 30.59
N LEU A 129 11.32 19.00 30.26
CA LEU A 129 11.34 19.78 29.04
C LEU A 129 12.14 21.08 29.24
N PRO A 130 13.00 21.49 28.31
CA PRO A 130 13.72 22.77 28.36
C PRO A 130 12.83 23.95 27.95
N PHE A 131 11.52 23.83 28.05
CA PHE A 131 10.50 24.82 27.78
C PHE A 131 9.19 24.41 28.46
N ARG A 132 8.25 25.34 28.52
CA ARG A 132 6.90 25.09 29.02
C ARG A 132 5.96 24.81 27.86
N ALA A 133 5.18 23.74 27.92
CA ALA A 133 4.15 23.37 26.95
C ALA A 133 2.76 23.63 27.55
N ARG A 134 1.95 24.49 26.95
CA ARG A 134 0.59 24.82 27.38
C ARG A 134 -0.39 24.49 26.28
N LEU A 135 -1.52 23.94 26.66
CA LEU A 135 -2.68 23.75 25.77
C LEU A 135 -3.53 25.00 25.80
N ASP A 136 -3.62 25.69 24.67
CA ASP A 136 -4.45 26.89 24.55
C ASP A 136 -5.90 26.51 24.24
N ASP A 137 -6.11 25.57 23.31
CA ASP A 137 -7.41 25.07 22.94
C ASP A 137 -7.33 23.63 22.40
N PHE A 138 -8.42 22.88 22.55
CA PHE A 138 -8.60 21.56 21.95
C PHE A 138 -9.92 21.52 21.21
N ARG A 139 -9.89 21.12 19.94
CA ARG A 139 -11.09 21.01 19.12
C ARG A 139 -11.13 19.69 18.36
N ILE A 140 -12.33 19.15 18.21
CA ILE A 140 -12.61 18.02 17.35
C ILE A 140 -13.17 18.57 16.05
N GLU A 141 -12.48 18.34 14.96
CA GLU A 141 -12.99 18.65 13.63
C GLU A 141 -13.81 17.47 13.13
N TYR A 142 -15.00 17.75 12.63
CA TYR A 142 -15.91 16.72 12.14
C TYR A 142 -15.99 16.78 10.60
N TYR A 143 -16.23 15.62 9.98
CA TYR A 143 -16.60 15.62 8.58
C TYR A 143 -17.87 16.43 8.37
N ALA A 144 -17.89 17.27 7.36
CA ALA A 144 -19.00 18.20 7.11
C ALA A 144 -20.34 17.43 7.02
N GLY A 145 -21.32 17.90 7.79
CA GLY A 145 -22.65 17.28 7.85
C GLY A 145 -22.73 15.99 8.64
N THR A 146 -21.67 15.57 9.36
CA THR A 146 -21.68 14.35 10.19
C THR A 146 -21.20 14.65 11.61
N ARG A 147 -21.40 13.69 12.53
CA ARG A 147 -20.77 13.66 13.86
C ARG A 147 -19.52 12.78 13.90
N ALA A 148 -19.04 12.31 12.76
CA ALA A 148 -17.84 11.51 12.69
C ALA A 148 -16.60 12.42 12.79
N PRO A 149 -15.69 12.20 13.76
CA PRO A 149 -14.48 13.00 13.90
C PRO A 149 -13.59 12.85 12.66
N MET A 150 -13.10 13.98 12.14
CA MET A 150 -12.16 14.06 11.04
C MET A 150 -10.73 14.24 11.54
N ASP A 151 -10.54 15.15 12.50
CA ASP A 151 -9.23 15.40 13.12
C ASP A 151 -9.43 15.81 14.60
N PHE A 152 -8.40 15.60 15.40
CA PHE A 152 -8.31 16.03 16.79
C PHE A 152 -7.17 17.03 16.90
N VAL A 153 -7.51 18.30 17.05
CA VAL A 153 -6.55 19.40 16.94
C VAL A 153 -6.29 20.01 18.30
N SER A 154 -5.04 19.94 18.73
CA SER A 154 -4.52 20.61 19.95
C SER A 154 -3.75 21.86 19.54
N LEU A 155 -4.16 23.03 20.01
CA LEU A 155 -3.44 24.29 19.86
C LEU A 155 -2.48 24.45 21.04
N LEU A 156 -1.20 24.54 20.76
CA LEU A 156 -0.15 24.58 21.77
C LEU A 156 0.62 25.89 21.72
N THR A 157 0.93 26.43 22.90
CA THR A 157 1.98 27.42 23.10
C THR A 157 3.16 26.78 23.80
N LEU A 158 4.31 26.78 23.14
CA LEU A 158 5.59 26.32 23.66
C LEU A 158 6.47 27.53 23.99
N THR A 159 6.75 27.75 25.28
CA THR A 159 7.49 28.93 25.76
C THR A 159 8.84 28.52 26.31
N ALA A 160 9.90 29.11 25.77
CA ALA A 160 11.27 28.97 26.24
C ALA A 160 11.86 30.36 26.55
N ASP A 161 13.05 30.43 27.14
CA ASP A 161 13.70 31.68 27.52
C ASP A 161 13.99 32.62 26.35
N ASP A 162 14.14 32.06 25.15
CA ASP A 162 14.46 32.77 23.90
C ASP A 162 13.22 33.06 23.00
N GLY A 163 12.02 32.70 23.46
CA GLY A 163 10.78 32.99 22.71
C GLY A 163 9.69 31.95 22.87
N SER A 164 8.56 32.21 22.22
CA SER A 164 7.41 31.30 22.19
C SER A 164 7.06 30.90 20.77
N LEU A 165 6.63 29.62 20.62
CA LEU A 165 6.09 29.08 19.39
C LEU A 165 4.62 28.70 19.60
N HIS A 166 3.74 29.21 18.74
CA HIS A 166 2.35 28.76 18.66
C HIS A 166 2.22 27.78 17.51
N GLY A 167 1.55 26.66 17.73
CA GLY A 167 1.40 25.64 16.70
C GLY A 167 0.27 24.68 16.97
N GLU A 168 -0.09 23.92 15.95
CA GLU A 168 -1.16 22.94 15.98
C GLU A 168 -0.60 21.52 15.91
N VAL A 169 -1.16 20.62 16.71
CA VAL A 169 -0.92 19.17 16.64
C VAL A 169 -2.24 18.49 16.27
N GLY A 170 -2.25 17.70 15.21
CA GLY A 170 -3.41 16.92 14.77
C GLY A 170 -3.01 15.48 14.42
N MET A 171 -3.95 14.65 13.97
CA MET A 171 -3.67 13.25 13.64
C MET A 171 -2.56 13.09 12.60
N ASN A 172 -2.49 14.02 11.62
CA ASN A 172 -1.48 14.00 10.55
C ASN A 172 -0.59 15.25 10.55
N ARG A 173 -0.67 16.08 11.58
CA ARG A 173 0.11 17.30 11.75
C ARG A 173 0.92 17.20 13.04
N ILE A 174 2.24 17.13 12.89
CA ILE A 174 3.17 17.10 14.02
C ILE A 174 3.71 18.51 14.28
N LEU A 175 3.86 18.87 15.55
CA LEU A 175 4.57 20.09 15.95
C LEU A 175 5.98 19.73 16.36
N VAL A 176 6.96 20.46 15.84
CA VAL A 176 8.37 20.27 16.15
C VAL A 176 8.94 21.52 16.77
N PHE A 177 9.54 21.39 17.97
CA PHE A 177 10.21 22.47 18.65
C PHE A 177 11.48 21.95 19.38
N ARG A 178 12.66 22.52 19.12
CA ARG A 178 13.93 22.16 19.72
C ARG A 178 14.22 20.65 19.72
N ASN A 179 13.97 20.00 18.58
CA ASN A 179 14.08 18.53 18.37
C ASN A 179 13.06 17.68 19.14
N TYR A 180 12.13 18.28 19.89
CA TYR A 180 10.96 17.60 20.41
C TYR A 180 9.86 17.57 19.37
N ARG A 181 9.22 16.41 19.19
CA ARG A 181 8.10 16.19 18.28
C ARG A 181 6.88 15.79 19.09
N PHE A 182 5.77 16.47 18.82
CA PHE A 182 4.50 16.23 19.48
C PHE A 182 3.53 15.61 18.48
N TYR A 183 2.92 14.51 18.91
CA TYR A 183 1.94 13.76 18.11
C TYR A 183 0.65 13.64 18.91
N GLN A 184 -0.50 13.80 18.26
CA GLN A 184 -1.80 13.58 18.87
C GLN A 184 -1.97 12.09 19.16
N SER A 185 -2.20 11.72 20.42
CA SER A 185 -2.35 10.33 20.86
C SER A 185 -3.74 10.02 21.39
N ALA A 186 -4.23 10.81 22.32
CA ALA A 186 -5.56 10.66 22.91
C ALA A 186 -6.11 12.01 23.35
N TYR A 187 -7.36 12.04 23.77
CA TYR A 187 -8.02 13.22 24.31
C TYR A 187 -8.95 12.83 25.47
N ASN A 188 -9.32 13.79 26.27
CA ASN A 188 -10.26 13.57 27.35
C ASN A 188 -11.69 13.68 26.84
N GLU A 189 -12.60 12.85 27.35
CA GLU A 189 -14.03 12.82 26.93
C GLU A 189 -14.75 14.17 27.17
N ASP A 190 -14.25 14.99 28.11
CA ASP A 190 -14.78 16.33 28.37
C ASP A 190 -14.38 17.38 27.33
N GLY A 191 -13.56 17.00 26.32
CA GLY A 191 -13.09 17.90 25.27
C GLY A 191 -12.16 19.01 25.74
N ARG A 192 -11.64 18.96 26.99
CA ARG A 192 -10.78 19.99 27.59
C ARG A 192 -9.35 19.56 27.84
N GLY A 193 -8.99 18.36 27.42
CA GLY A 193 -7.65 17.82 27.63
C GLY A 193 -7.17 16.96 26.48
N THR A 194 -5.88 16.93 26.29
CA THR A 194 -5.20 16.15 25.28
C THR A 194 -4.04 15.36 25.88
N THR A 195 -3.79 14.18 25.33
CA THR A 195 -2.58 13.41 25.60
C THR A 195 -1.76 13.36 24.33
N LEU A 196 -0.56 13.90 24.39
CA LEU A 196 0.39 13.96 23.30
C LEU A 196 1.49 12.91 23.49
N SER A 197 1.86 12.19 22.46
CA SER A 197 3.10 11.44 22.44
C SER A 197 4.24 12.41 22.13
N VAL A 198 5.27 12.39 22.98
CA VAL A 198 6.46 13.25 22.86
C VAL A 198 7.65 12.40 22.48
N SER A 199 8.40 12.82 21.47
CA SER A 199 9.64 12.18 21.05
C SER A 199 10.73 13.23 20.91
N TYR A 200 11.83 13.03 21.61
CA TYR A 200 13.06 13.80 21.47
C TYR A 200 14.11 12.97 20.74
N ASP A 201 14.58 13.43 19.62
CA ASP A 201 15.63 12.78 18.83
C ASP A 201 16.41 13.86 18.06
N PRO A 202 17.58 14.26 18.57
CA PRO A 202 18.35 15.35 17.99
C PRO A 202 19.06 14.95 16.68
N TRP A 203 19.52 13.70 16.54
CA TRP A 203 20.41 13.27 15.47
C TRP A 203 19.95 12.01 14.73
N GLY A 204 19.35 11.04 15.41
CA GLY A 204 19.05 9.71 14.88
C GLY A 204 18.11 9.76 13.67
N ILE A 205 17.09 10.61 13.72
CA ILE A 205 16.16 10.79 12.58
C ILE A 205 16.90 11.35 11.37
N GLY A 206 17.77 12.37 11.54
CA GLY A 206 18.53 12.95 10.45
C GLY A 206 19.48 11.94 9.80
N ILE A 207 20.19 11.16 10.60
CA ILE A 207 21.08 10.09 10.14
C ILE A 207 20.28 9.01 9.40
N THR A 208 19.14 8.59 9.95
CA THR A 208 18.26 7.59 9.35
C THR A 208 17.73 8.05 7.98
N TYR A 209 17.29 9.30 7.85
CA TYR A 209 16.84 9.86 6.57
C TYR A 209 17.98 9.98 5.55
N ALA A 210 19.20 10.32 5.98
CA ALA A 210 20.38 10.28 5.10
C ALA A 210 20.61 8.85 4.60
N GLY A 211 20.45 7.85 5.46
CA GLY A 211 20.50 6.44 5.09
C GLY A 211 19.42 6.03 4.08
N TYR A 212 18.18 6.50 4.24
CA TYR A 212 17.10 6.27 3.25
C TYR A 212 17.39 6.95 1.90
N GLY A 213 17.92 8.16 1.92
CA GLY A 213 18.37 8.83 0.70
C GLY A 213 19.46 8.03 -0.03
N LEU A 214 20.44 7.53 0.72
CA LEU A 214 21.52 6.68 0.19
C LEU A 214 20.97 5.34 -0.34
N LEU A 215 19.98 4.75 0.32
CA LEU A 215 19.28 3.55 -0.12
C LEU A 215 18.60 3.79 -1.48
N LEU A 216 17.85 4.88 -1.62
CA LEU A 216 17.21 5.26 -2.87
C LEU A 216 18.22 5.42 -4.00
N VAL A 217 19.32 6.15 -3.74
CA VAL A 217 20.42 6.32 -4.71
C VAL A 217 21.02 4.97 -5.08
N SER A 218 21.22 4.06 -4.12
CA SER A 218 21.77 2.73 -4.40
C SER A 218 20.83 1.90 -5.29
N MET A 219 19.51 1.97 -5.05
CA MET A 219 18.50 1.27 -5.87
C MET A 219 18.51 1.81 -7.32
N LEU A 220 18.58 3.13 -7.49
CA LEU A 220 18.73 3.75 -8.82
C LEU A 220 20.03 3.33 -9.49
N ALA A 221 21.15 3.28 -8.73
CA ALA A 221 22.43 2.81 -9.26
C ALA A 221 22.36 1.35 -9.73
N PHE A 222 21.63 0.47 -9.02
CA PHE A 222 21.38 -0.90 -9.47
C PHE A 222 20.59 -0.96 -10.78
N LEU A 223 19.58 -0.13 -10.94
CA LEU A 223 18.81 -0.05 -12.19
C LEU A 223 19.63 0.49 -13.35
N CYS A 224 20.56 1.42 -13.07
CA CYS A 224 21.43 2.05 -14.07
C CYS A 224 22.67 1.22 -14.41
N ASP A 225 23.08 0.26 -13.56
CA ASP A 225 24.29 -0.55 -13.79
C ASP A 225 24.19 -1.37 -15.08
N ARG A 226 25.00 -1.00 -16.07
CA ARG A 226 25.04 -1.66 -17.39
C ARG A 226 25.45 -3.14 -17.32
N ARG A 227 26.22 -3.53 -16.31
CA ARG A 227 26.68 -4.90 -16.06
C ARG A 227 25.82 -5.62 -15.01
N GLY A 228 24.84 -4.95 -14.44
CA GLY A 228 23.95 -5.44 -13.41
C GLY A 228 23.00 -6.55 -13.91
N GLY A 229 22.58 -7.41 -12.99
CA GLY A 229 21.63 -8.50 -13.27
C GLY A 229 20.30 -7.99 -13.84
N PHE A 230 19.83 -6.83 -13.38
CA PHE A 230 18.57 -6.21 -13.84
C PHE A 230 18.60 -5.90 -15.35
N ARG A 231 19.64 -5.23 -15.84
CA ARG A 231 19.75 -4.92 -17.28
C ARG A 231 20.01 -6.14 -18.14
N ARG A 232 20.71 -7.14 -17.62
CA ARG A 232 20.84 -8.44 -18.29
C ARG A 232 19.50 -9.14 -18.42
N LEU A 233 18.70 -9.12 -17.35
CA LEU A 233 17.35 -9.67 -17.35
C LEU A 233 16.44 -8.97 -18.37
N LEU A 234 16.44 -7.62 -18.41
CA LEU A 234 15.68 -6.85 -19.40
C LEU A 234 16.06 -7.16 -20.86
N ARG A 235 17.30 -7.57 -21.10
CA ARG A 235 17.79 -7.95 -22.45
C ARG A 235 17.52 -9.42 -22.78
N SER A 236 16.99 -10.19 -21.83
CA SER A 236 16.70 -11.61 -22.04
C SER A 236 15.61 -11.79 -23.11
N PRO A 237 15.82 -12.64 -24.13
CA PRO A 237 14.81 -12.96 -25.13
C PRO A 237 13.55 -13.57 -24.53
N ALA A 238 13.68 -14.29 -23.43
CA ALA A 238 12.56 -14.89 -22.68
C ALA A 238 11.61 -13.81 -22.14
N LEU A 239 12.14 -12.71 -21.60
CA LEU A 239 11.33 -11.61 -21.09
C LEU A 239 10.58 -10.88 -22.22
N ARG A 240 11.18 -10.72 -23.38
CA ARG A 240 10.54 -10.15 -24.58
C ARG A 240 9.37 -11.01 -25.06
N LYS A 241 9.56 -12.33 -25.15
CA LYS A 241 8.48 -13.28 -25.51
C LYS A 241 7.37 -13.29 -24.46
N ALA A 242 7.71 -13.31 -23.18
CA ALA A 242 6.77 -13.29 -22.09
C ALA A 242 5.96 -11.98 -22.00
N ALA A 243 6.59 -10.83 -22.24
CA ALA A 243 5.87 -9.55 -22.30
C ALA A 243 4.86 -9.52 -23.48
N LEU A 244 5.22 -10.09 -24.64
CA LEU A 244 4.31 -10.20 -25.77
C LEU A 244 3.12 -11.12 -25.45
N CYS A 245 3.37 -12.29 -24.84
CA CYS A 245 2.31 -13.20 -24.38
C CYS A 245 1.37 -12.53 -23.37
N LEU A 246 1.91 -11.72 -22.44
CA LEU A 246 1.11 -11.00 -21.46
C LEU A 246 0.16 -9.99 -22.13
N VAL A 247 0.66 -9.22 -23.10
CA VAL A 247 -0.15 -8.28 -23.88
C VAL A 247 -1.26 -9.02 -24.65
N LEU A 248 -0.95 -10.16 -25.24
CA LEU A 248 -1.93 -11.00 -25.95
C LEU A 248 -2.96 -11.62 -25.01
N CYS A 249 -2.56 -12.12 -23.83
CA CYS A 249 -3.47 -12.67 -22.83
C CYS A 249 -4.40 -11.61 -22.23
N THR A 250 -3.92 -10.39 -21.99
CA THR A 250 -4.77 -9.30 -21.48
C THR A 250 -5.79 -8.85 -22.51
N ALA A 251 -5.49 -8.94 -23.81
CA ALA A 251 -6.43 -8.66 -24.88
C ALA A 251 -7.50 -9.78 -25.04
N ALA A 252 -7.14 -11.04 -24.82
CA ALA A 252 -8.03 -12.19 -24.99
C ALA A 252 -9.06 -12.35 -23.85
N VAL A 253 -8.82 -11.84 -22.64
CA VAL A 253 -9.73 -11.97 -21.48
C VAL A 253 -10.99 -11.08 -21.61
N GLN A 254 -11.08 -10.22 -22.61
CA GLN A 254 -12.24 -9.32 -22.79
C GLN A 254 -13.43 -9.92 -23.52
N GLY A 255 -13.38 -11.15 -23.96
CA GLY A 255 -14.43 -11.78 -24.76
C GLY A 255 -14.93 -13.09 -24.19
N ALA A 256 -15.93 -13.08 -23.35
CA ALA A 256 -17.05 -14.03 -23.24
C ALA A 256 -17.75 -13.89 -21.87
N ARG A 257 -18.93 -13.30 -21.83
CA ARG A 257 -19.85 -13.43 -20.69
C ARG A 257 -21.27 -13.60 -21.18
N ALA A 258 -21.90 -14.66 -20.63
CA ALA A 258 -23.29 -14.99 -20.84
C ALA A 258 -24.21 -13.83 -20.43
N ALA A 259 -25.29 -13.65 -21.18
CA ALA A 259 -26.33 -12.65 -20.97
C ALA A 259 -27.25 -13.06 -19.81
N ASP A 260 -26.80 -12.83 -18.58
CA ASP A 260 -27.71 -12.63 -17.45
C ASP A 260 -28.25 -11.20 -17.52
N THR A 261 -29.51 -10.99 -17.23
CA THR A 261 -30.11 -9.65 -17.19
C THR A 261 -29.36 -8.77 -16.19
N LEU A 262 -28.65 -7.78 -16.73
CA LEU A 262 -27.91 -6.82 -15.89
C LEU A 262 -28.88 -5.82 -15.28
N PRO A 263 -28.63 -5.33 -14.03
CA PRO A 263 -29.41 -4.26 -13.45
C PRO A 263 -29.27 -2.97 -14.26
N GLN A 264 -30.27 -2.10 -14.21
CA GLN A 264 -30.28 -0.86 -14.97
C GLN A 264 -29.15 0.08 -14.53
N THR A 265 -28.54 0.75 -15.51
CA THR A 265 -27.47 1.73 -15.29
C THR A 265 -27.55 2.81 -16.37
N LEU A 266 -26.79 3.90 -16.20
CA LEU A 266 -26.54 4.78 -17.31
C LEU A 266 -25.79 4.06 -18.44
N PRO A 267 -26.00 4.43 -19.71
CA PRO A 267 -25.16 3.99 -20.82
C PRO A 267 -23.69 4.28 -20.52
N ARG A 268 -22.79 3.40 -20.99
CA ARG A 268 -21.37 3.44 -20.65
C ARG A 268 -20.72 4.80 -20.93
N GLU A 269 -21.09 5.45 -22.01
CA GLU A 269 -20.55 6.76 -22.40
C GLU A 269 -21.01 7.86 -21.45
N VAL A 270 -22.30 7.87 -21.10
CA VAL A 270 -22.87 8.85 -20.15
C VAL A 270 -22.33 8.62 -18.72
N ALA A 271 -22.20 7.36 -18.31
CA ALA A 271 -21.56 7.03 -17.03
C ALA A 271 -20.09 7.47 -16.98
N ALA A 272 -19.36 7.41 -18.10
CA ALA A 272 -18.01 7.91 -18.18
C ALA A 272 -17.94 9.46 -18.03
N GLU A 273 -18.92 10.19 -18.56
CA GLU A 273 -19.04 11.66 -18.33
C GLU A 273 -19.36 11.98 -16.88
N LEU A 274 -20.18 11.17 -16.20
CA LEU A 274 -20.40 11.28 -14.77
C LEU A 274 -19.07 11.08 -13.99
N GLY A 275 -18.29 10.06 -14.37
CA GLY A 275 -16.97 9.78 -13.78
C GLY A 275 -15.93 10.89 -14.04
N ASP A 276 -16.18 11.77 -15.00
CA ASP A 276 -15.32 12.92 -15.36
C ASP A 276 -15.56 14.16 -14.49
N LEU A 277 -16.58 14.16 -13.65
CA LEU A 277 -16.76 15.20 -12.67
C LEU A 277 -15.64 15.14 -11.62
N TYR A 278 -15.36 16.29 -11.03
CA TYR A 278 -14.50 16.36 -9.84
C TYR A 278 -15.32 16.11 -8.58
N VAL A 279 -14.73 15.44 -7.61
CA VAL A 279 -15.33 15.22 -6.29
C VAL A 279 -14.29 15.48 -5.20
N TYR A 280 -14.71 16.07 -4.10
CA TYR A 280 -13.88 16.14 -2.90
C TYR A 280 -14.09 14.83 -2.10
N TYR A 281 -13.06 14.01 -2.10
CA TYR A 281 -13.09 12.67 -1.53
C TYR A 281 -11.74 12.30 -0.94
N ASN A 282 -11.73 11.75 0.29
CA ASN A 282 -10.51 11.44 1.04
C ASN A 282 -9.55 12.64 1.07
N ASP A 283 -10.05 13.81 1.51
CA ASP A 283 -9.32 15.06 1.70
C ASP A 283 -8.59 15.59 0.45
N ARG A 284 -9.07 15.23 -0.74
CA ARG A 284 -8.51 15.71 -1.99
C ARG A 284 -9.55 15.84 -3.10
N ILE A 285 -9.26 16.68 -4.06
CA ILE A 285 -10.04 16.79 -5.29
C ILE A 285 -9.56 15.75 -6.28
N CYS A 286 -10.44 14.85 -6.69
CA CYS A 286 -10.13 13.74 -7.61
C CYS A 286 -11.27 13.51 -8.62
N PRO A 287 -11.08 12.67 -9.66
CA PRO A 287 -12.17 12.25 -10.53
C PRO A 287 -13.25 11.48 -9.75
N LEU A 288 -14.52 11.70 -10.04
CA LEU A 288 -15.62 10.92 -9.46
C LEU A 288 -15.49 9.43 -9.76
N GLN A 289 -14.79 9.06 -10.84
CA GLN A 289 -14.38 7.70 -11.14
C GLN A 289 -13.61 7.04 -9.98
N THR A 290 -12.78 7.81 -9.24
CA THR A 290 -12.04 7.28 -8.07
C THR A 290 -13.01 6.85 -6.98
N LEU A 291 -13.96 7.70 -6.61
CA LEU A 291 -15.01 7.36 -5.65
C LEU A 291 -15.83 6.16 -6.13
N ALA A 292 -16.24 6.15 -7.41
CA ALA A 292 -17.01 5.05 -7.99
C ALA A 292 -16.26 3.71 -7.92
N LYS A 293 -14.93 3.72 -8.18
CA LYS A 293 -14.07 2.53 -8.07
C LYS A 293 -13.97 2.05 -6.62
N ASP A 294 -13.67 2.95 -5.69
CA ASP A 294 -13.54 2.62 -4.27
C ASP A 294 -14.85 2.07 -3.71
N PHE A 295 -15.97 2.70 -4.04
CA PHE A 295 -17.30 2.24 -3.70
C PHE A 295 -17.57 0.81 -4.24
N THR A 296 -17.31 0.57 -5.53
CA THR A 296 -17.52 -0.73 -6.15
C THR A 296 -16.63 -1.80 -5.52
N VAL A 297 -15.34 -1.51 -5.30
CA VAL A 297 -14.40 -2.42 -4.63
C VAL A 297 -14.81 -2.70 -3.18
N LYS A 298 -15.25 -1.69 -2.44
CA LYS A 298 -15.72 -1.83 -1.06
C LYS A 298 -16.92 -2.76 -0.98
N LEU A 299 -17.87 -2.63 -1.90
CA LEU A 299 -19.08 -3.45 -1.91
C LEU A 299 -18.81 -4.87 -2.39
N CYS A 300 -18.31 -5.05 -3.60
CA CYS A 300 -18.22 -6.37 -4.23
C CYS A 300 -16.82 -7.01 -4.17
N GLY A 301 -15.80 -6.27 -3.75
CA GLY A 301 -14.41 -6.74 -3.66
C GLY A 301 -13.68 -6.79 -5.01
N LYS A 302 -14.27 -6.22 -6.06
CA LYS A 302 -13.71 -6.13 -7.42
C LYS A 302 -13.92 -4.73 -7.99
N SER A 303 -13.04 -4.30 -8.89
CA SER A 303 -13.14 -3.01 -9.57
C SER A 303 -14.28 -2.93 -10.60
N ARG A 304 -14.90 -4.05 -10.95
CA ARG A 304 -16.02 -4.15 -11.90
C ARG A 304 -17.05 -5.14 -11.37
N TYR A 305 -18.31 -4.90 -11.65
CA TYR A 305 -19.40 -5.81 -11.31
C TYR A 305 -20.10 -6.35 -12.56
N ARG A 306 -20.03 -7.68 -12.79
CA ARG A 306 -20.67 -8.37 -13.94
C ARG A 306 -20.37 -7.69 -15.30
N GLY A 307 -19.17 -7.10 -15.45
CA GLY A 307 -18.76 -6.39 -16.66
C GLY A 307 -19.08 -4.89 -16.68
N LEU A 308 -19.93 -4.41 -15.79
CA LEU A 308 -20.22 -2.98 -15.62
C LEU A 308 -18.98 -2.23 -15.07
N THR A 309 -18.80 -1.02 -15.57
CA THR A 309 -17.74 -0.11 -15.06
C THR A 309 -18.12 0.44 -13.68
N PRO A 310 -17.16 0.91 -12.88
CA PRO A 310 -17.45 1.51 -11.59
C PRO A 310 -18.45 2.67 -11.67
N GLU A 311 -18.35 3.49 -12.71
CA GLU A 311 -19.24 4.62 -12.94
C GLU A 311 -20.67 4.16 -13.25
N GLN A 312 -20.83 3.03 -13.98
CA GLN A 312 -22.12 2.41 -14.21
C GLN A 312 -22.70 1.86 -12.90
N VAL A 313 -21.88 1.21 -12.07
CA VAL A 313 -22.32 0.72 -10.74
C VAL A 313 -22.78 1.88 -9.86
N LEU A 314 -22.00 2.95 -9.78
CA LEU A 314 -22.37 4.14 -9.00
C LEU A 314 -23.68 4.76 -9.53
N SER A 315 -23.81 4.91 -10.84
CA SER A 315 -25.03 5.45 -11.45
C SER A 315 -26.25 4.56 -11.21
N GLY A 316 -26.04 3.25 -11.12
CA GLY A 316 -27.10 2.31 -10.78
C GLY A 316 -27.66 2.55 -9.38
N TRP A 317 -26.79 2.70 -8.39
CA TRP A 317 -27.20 3.02 -7.02
C TRP A 317 -27.81 4.43 -6.86
N LEU A 318 -27.37 5.39 -7.69
CA LEU A 318 -27.89 6.76 -7.66
C LEU A 318 -29.29 6.89 -8.29
N PHE A 319 -29.52 6.23 -9.42
CA PHE A 319 -30.70 6.50 -10.26
C PHE A 319 -31.66 5.31 -10.38
N TYR A 320 -31.21 4.09 -10.06
CA TYR A 320 -31.98 2.85 -10.21
C TYR A 320 -31.96 2.02 -8.93
N TYR A 321 -32.17 2.68 -7.80
CA TYR A 321 -32.11 2.09 -6.45
C TYR A 321 -32.97 0.82 -6.31
N ASP A 322 -34.19 0.79 -6.88
CA ASP A 322 -35.11 -0.32 -6.75
C ASP A 322 -34.61 -1.61 -7.41
N ASP A 323 -33.86 -1.51 -8.49
CA ASP A 323 -33.24 -2.65 -9.14
C ASP A 323 -32.00 -3.09 -8.34
N TRP A 324 -31.17 -2.13 -7.93
CA TRP A 324 -29.90 -2.40 -7.26
C TRP A 324 -30.05 -2.90 -5.83
N LYS A 325 -31.10 -2.52 -5.10
CA LYS A 325 -31.35 -3.04 -3.73
C LYS A 325 -31.56 -4.55 -3.71
N ARG A 326 -31.97 -5.17 -4.84
CA ARG A 326 -32.21 -6.60 -5.01
C ARG A 326 -31.00 -7.35 -5.58
N GLU A 327 -29.96 -6.63 -6.01
CA GLU A 327 -28.77 -7.23 -6.62
C GLU A 327 -27.82 -7.81 -5.57
N PRO A 328 -27.41 -9.11 -5.69
CA PRO A 328 -26.52 -9.75 -4.73
C PRO A 328 -25.06 -9.34 -4.94
N MET A 329 -24.73 -8.08 -4.65
CA MET A 329 -23.38 -7.58 -4.88
C MET A 329 -22.60 -7.22 -3.61
N ILE A 330 -23.24 -7.16 -2.45
CA ILE A 330 -22.59 -6.74 -1.20
C ILE A 330 -21.84 -7.92 -0.61
N ARG A 331 -20.54 -7.93 -0.72
CA ARG A 331 -19.69 -9.01 -0.21
C ARG A 331 -19.61 -8.98 1.32
N ILE A 332 -20.07 -10.04 1.99
CA ILE A 332 -20.01 -10.21 3.44
C ILE A 332 -18.95 -11.25 3.79
N ARG A 333 -17.86 -10.83 4.40
CA ARG A 333 -16.75 -11.72 4.76
C ARG A 333 -17.02 -12.51 6.04
N SER A 334 -17.56 -11.82 7.05
CA SER A 334 -17.84 -12.40 8.36
C SER A 334 -18.96 -13.45 8.30
N ALA A 335 -18.69 -14.65 8.82
CA ALA A 335 -19.71 -15.69 8.97
C ALA A 335 -20.80 -15.29 9.96
N GLY A 336 -20.47 -14.54 11.02
CA GLY A 336 -21.43 -14.00 11.98
C GLY A 336 -22.41 -13.03 11.33
N ALA A 337 -21.90 -12.06 10.53
CA ALA A 337 -22.75 -11.13 9.81
C ALA A 337 -23.66 -11.84 8.78
N ARG A 338 -23.16 -12.87 8.08
CA ARG A 338 -23.99 -13.65 7.16
C ARG A 338 -25.16 -14.36 7.87
N ARG A 339 -24.93 -14.88 9.09
CA ARG A 339 -25.99 -15.50 9.90
C ARG A 339 -27.05 -14.49 10.30
N LEU A 340 -26.65 -13.30 10.78
CA LEU A 340 -27.57 -12.22 11.15
C LEU A 340 -28.40 -11.74 9.97
N LEU A 341 -27.80 -11.66 8.79
CA LEU A 341 -28.48 -11.27 7.55
C LEU A 341 -29.26 -12.44 6.89
N GLU A 342 -29.17 -13.66 7.42
CA GLU A 342 -29.79 -14.88 6.87
C GLU A 342 -29.34 -15.18 5.42
N VAL A 343 -28.07 -14.88 5.08
CA VAL A 343 -27.52 -15.06 3.74
C VAL A 343 -26.68 -16.33 3.68
N GLY A 344 -27.06 -17.28 2.82
CA GLY A 344 -26.31 -18.54 2.63
C GLY A 344 -24.99 -18.38 1.87
N GLY A 345 -24.83 -17.34 1.06
CA GLY A 345 -23.65 -17.07 0.23
C GLY A 345 -22.72 -15.99 0.76
N ARG A 346 -21.68 -15.67 -0.03
CA ARG A 346 -20.74 -14.58 0.30
C ARG A 346 -21.26 -13.19 -0.07
N TYR A 347 -22.34 -13.09 -0.82
CA TYR A 347 -22.90 -11.85 -1.31
C TYR A 347 -24.33 -11.69 -0.82
N ALA A 348 -24.62 -10.54 -0.23
CA ALA A 348 -25.93 -10.11 0.22
C ALA A 348 -26.52 -9.09 -0.75
N ARG A 349 -27.83 -8.94 -0.70
CA ARG A 349 -28.60 -7.85 -1.29
C ARG A 349 -28.79 -6.76 -0.24
N LEU A 350 -29.02 -5.53 -0.66
CA LEU A 350 -29.34 -4.47 0.30
C LEU A 350 -30.65 -4.79 1.04
N SER A 351 -31.63 -5.43 0.36
CA SER A 351 -32.88 -5.89 0.96
C SER A 351 -32.68 -6.88 2.11
N ASP A 352 -31.59 -7.66 2.13
CA ASP A 352 -31.33 -8.65 3.17
C ASP A 352 -30.96 -8.00 4.53
N PHE A 353 -30.60 -6.71 4.53
CA PHE A 353 -30.29 -5.96 5.75
C PHE A 353 -31.54 -5.57 6.54
N ARG A 354 -32.72 -5.77 5.98
CA ARG A 354 -34.01 -5.53 6.65
C ARG A 354 -34.79 -6.82 6.76
N ASN A 355 -35.52 -6.97 7.87
CA ASN A 355 -36.43 -8.09 8.07
C ASN A 355 -37.77 -7.86 7.35
N ARG A 356 -38.72 -8.81 7.47
CA ARG A 356 -40.05 -8.74 6.84
C ARG A 356 -40.89 -7.56 7.30
N VAL A 357 -40.62 -7.04 8.51
CA VAL A 357 -41.31 -5.87 9.10
C VAL A 357 -40.50 -4.58 8.91
N ASN A 358 -39.51 -4.61 8.00
CA ASN A 358 -38.66 -3.49 7.60
C ASN A 358 -37.70 -2.96 8.69
N GLU A 359 -37.47 -3.74 9.77
CA GLU A 359 -36.50 -3.40 10.80
C GLU A 359 -35.06 -3.77 10.34
N TYR A 360 -34.09 -3.03 10.83
CA TYR A 360 -32.68 -3.23 10.50
C TYR A 360 -32.11 -4.43 11.27
N ARG A 361 -31.65 -5.46 10.57
CA ARG A 361 -31.22 -6.75 11.17
C ARG A 361 -29.91 -6.67 11.97
N LEU A 362 -29.11 -5.65 11.78
CA LEU A 362 -27.83 -5.47 12.50
C LEU A 362 -27.97 -4.52 13.70
N GLU A 363 -29.17 -4.04 13.99
CA GLU A 363 -29.43 -3.17 15.14
C GLU A 363 -29.08 -3.90 16.44
N GLY A 364 -28.28 -3.28 17.30
CA GLY A 364 -27.82 -3.86 18.55
C GLY A 364 -26.78 -4.97 18.46
N ALA A 365 -26.35 -5.36 17.27
CA ALA A 365 -25.26 -6.32 17.07
C ALA A 365 -23.91 -5.64 17.35
N ALA A 366 -23.52 -5.55 18.63
CA ALA A 366 -22.22 -5.02 19.03
C ALA A 366 -21.09 -5.97 18.66
N GLY A 367 -20.08 -5.48 17.93
CA GLY A 367 -18.82 -6.17 17.69
C GLY A 367 -18.32 -6.17 16.25
N ARG A 368 -17.03 -6.52 16.04
CA ARG A 368 -16.35 -6.59 14.74
C ARG A 368 -17.07 -7.38 13.63
N PRO A 369 -17.84 -8.47 13.90
CA PRO A 369 -18.51 -9.21 12.84
C PRO A 369 -19.58 -8.42 12.08
N ALA A 370 -20.32 -7.54 12.76
CA ALA A 370 -21.39 -6.75 12.17
C ALA A 370 -20.86 -5.45 11.54
N GLY A 371 -19.78 -4.87 12.08
CA GLY A 371 -19.28 -3.56 11.70
C GLY A 371 -18.92 -3.42 10.20
N GLU A 372 -18.32 -4.46 9.56
CA GLU A 372 -18.04 -4.42 8.12
C GLU A 372 -19.33 -4.39 7.28
N ALA A 373 -20.35 -5.10 7.70
CA ALA A 373 -21.63 -5.15 6.99
C ALA A 373 -22.41 -3.85 7.17
N ASP A 374 -22.44 -3.32 8.40
CA ASP A 374 -23.07 -2.05 8.75
C ASP A 374 -22.41 -0.87 7.98
N GLU A 375 -21.08 -0.82 7.94
CA GLU A 375 -20.34 0.17 7.15
C GLU A 375 -20.76 0.18 5.68
N LYS A 376 -20.93 -1.00 5.05
CA LYS A 376 -21.36 -1.10 3.65
C LYS A 376 -22.80 -0.63 3.45
N PHE A 377 -23.67 -0.93 4.38
CA PHE A 377 -25.06 -0.44 4.38
C PHE A 377 -25.09 1.08 4.42
N ASN A 378 -24.32 1.68 5.35
CA ASN A 378 -24.25 3.12 5.53
C ASN A 378 -23.63 3.82 4.30
N ILE A 379 -22.57 3.26 3.69
CA ILE A 379 -21.97 3.78 2.47
C ILE A 379 -22.98 3.80 1.31
N ILE A 380 -23.78 2.74 1.15
CA ILE A 380 -24.85 2.72 0.13
C ILE A 380 -25.87 3.81 0.41
N GLY A 381 -26.29 3.96 1.68
CA GLY A 381 -27.19 5.03 2.09
C GLY A 381 -26.67 6.41 1.72
N MET A 382 -25.40 6.70 2.00
CA MET A 382 -24.75 7.97 1.65
C MET A 382 -24.68 8.20 0.13
N VAL A 383 -24.47 7.16 -0.67
CA VAL A 383 -24.51 7.27 -2.12
C VAL A 383 -25.92 7.55 -2.61
N CYS A 384 -26.92 6.77 -2.16
CA CYS A 384 -28.31 6.91 -2.59
C CYS A 384 -28.93 8.27 -2.21
N THR A 385 -28.54 8.84 -1.06
CA THR A 385 -28.95 10.19 -0.65
C THR A 385 -28.17 11.29 -1.38
N GLY A 386 -27.07 10.95 -2.03
CA GLY A 386 -26.17 11.90 -2.67
C GLY A 386 -25.22 12.63 -1.70
N SER A 387 -25.26 12.38 -0.40
CA SER A 387 -24.41 13.06 0.59
C SER A 387 -22.91 12.80 0.38
N MET A 388 -22.56 11.69 -0.26
CA MET A 388 -21.18 11.35 -0.62
C MET A 388 -20.67 12.10 -1.86
N LEU A 389 -21.58 12.71 -2.64
CA LEU A 389 -21.28 13.39 -3.89
C LEU A 389 -20.96 14.86 -3.65
N ARG A 390 -19.85 15.15 -2.98
CA ARG A 390 -19.36 16.53 -2.80
C ARG A 390 -18.72 17.01 -4.10
N ILE A 391 -19.58 17.36 -5.06
CA ILE A 391 -19.19 17.73 -6.42
C ILE A 391 -19.36 19.22 -6.71
N PHE A 392 -19.88 20.02 -5.78
CA PHE A 392 -20.14 21.44 -5.99
C PHE A 392 -19.19 22.31 -5.15
N PRO A 393 -18.12 22.84 -5.76
CA PRO A 393 -17.27 23.82 -5.09
C PRO A 393 -17.99 25.14 -4.92
N TYR A 394 -17.77 25.80 -3.78
CA TYR A 394 -18.21 27.16 -3.53
C TYR A 394 -17.23 27.86 -2.57
N THR A 395 -17.09 29.16 -2.70
CA THR A 395 -16.32 29.96 -1.74
C THR A 395 -17.27 30.37 -0.61
N ASP A 396 -16.92 29.98 0.63
CA ASP A 396 -17.72 30.33 1.79
C ASP A 396 -17.63 31.83 2.06
N PRO A 397 -18.76 32.54 2.09
CA PRO A 397 -18.75 34.00 2.30
C PRO A 397 -18.20 34.43 3.66
N SER A 398 -18.21 33.54 4.67
CA SER A 398 -17.80 33.85 6.04
C SER A 398 -16.27 33.90 6.22
N ASP A 399 -15.52 33.06 5.51
CA ASP A 399 -14.06 32.90 5.68
C ASP A 399 -13.28 32.92 4.35
N SER A 400 -13.97 33.10 3.23
CA SER A 400 -13.41 33.06 1.87
C SER A 400 -12.69 31.77 1.50
N LEU A 401 -12.95 30.66 2.21
CA LEU A 401 -12.35 29.37 1.92
C LEU A 401 -13.17 28.60 0.89
N LEU A 402 -12.46 27.88 0.00
CA LEU A 402 -13.10 26.99 -0.96
C LEU A 402 -13.60 25.73 -0.26
N ARG A 403 -14.90 25.50 -0.31
CA ARG A 403 -15.57 24.31 0.22
C ARG A 403 -16.25 23.50 -0.89
N TRP A 404 -16.52 22.25 -0.61
CA TRP A 404 -17.21 21.35 -1.54
C TRP A 404 -18.47 20.81 -0.89
N ALA A 405 -19.61 21.05 -1.53
CA ALA A 405 -20.91 20.58 -1.07
C ALA A 405 -21.44 19.45 -1.94
N SER A 406 -22.26 18.61 -1.34
CA SER A 406 -23.25 17.79 -2.02
C SER A 406 -24.56 18.56 -2.21
N GLN A 407 -25.48 18.04 -3.00
CA GLN A 407 -26.80 18.69 -3.18
C GLN A 407 -27.66 18.68 -1.91
N VAL A 408 -27.34 17.84 -0.92
CA VAL A 408 -28.12 17.67 0.32
C VAL A 408 -27.48 18.39 1.51
N ASP A 409 -26.30 18.97 1.34
CA ASP A 409 -25.64 19.73 2.40
C ASP A 409 -26.35 21.07 2.63
N GLY A 410 -26.37 21.53 3.87
CA GLY A 410 -26.82 22.88 4.21
C GLY A 410 -25.84 23.91 3.67
N LEU A 411 -26.31 24.80 2.78
CA LEU A 411 -25.52 25.87 2.22
C LEU A 411 -25.60 27.14 3.07
N PRO A 412 -24.55 27.97 3.14
CA PRO A 412 -24.62 29.29 3.76
C PRO A 412 -25.74 30.15 3.17
N ARG A 413 -26.43 30.94 4.02
CA ARG A 413 -27.54 31.82 3.59
C ARG A 413 -27.06 32.96 2.71
N GLU A 414 -25.84 33.37 2.90
CA GLU A 414 -25.16 34.46 2.19
C GLU A 414 -24.68 34.06 0.78
N LEU A 415 -24.79 32.77 0.43
CA LEU A 415 -24.40 32.30 -0.90
C LEU A 415 -25.32 32.92 -1.98
N PRO A 416 -24.79 33.35 -3.14
CA PRO A 416 -25.62 33.91 -4.23
C PRO A 416 -26.77 32.96 -4.60
N HIS A 417 -27.99 33.46 -4.65
CA HIS A 417 -29.21 32.67 -4.85
C HIS A 417 -29.14 31.73 -6.08
N GLY A 418 -28.59 32.23 -7.20
CA GLY A 418 -28.40 31.41 -8.41
C GLY A 418 -27.45 30.24 -8.21
N GLN A 419 -26.39 30.43 -7.42
CA GLN A 419 -25.42 29.37 -7.09
C GLN A 419 -26.04 28.33 -6.16
N ALA A 420 -26.72 28.76 -5.09
CA ALA A 420 -27.43 27.88 -4.19
C ALA A 420 -28.52 27.05 -4.90
N LEU A 421 -29.26 27.67 -5.81
CA LEU A 421 -30.28 27.01 -6.62
C LEU A 421 -29.65 25.96 -7.55
N PHE A 422 -28.52 26.27 -8.19
CA PHE A 422 -27.80 25.34 -9.05
C PHE A 422 -27.32 24.11 -8.27
N ILE A 423 -26.66 24.32 -7.14
CA ILE A 423 -26.17 23.23 -6.27
C ILE A 423 -27.32 22.33 -5.83
N GLY A 424 -28.41 22.91 -5.33
CA GLY A 424 -29.55 22.15 -4.80
C GLY A 424 -30.39 21.43 -5.86
N ARG A 425 -30.35 21.83 -7.14
CA ARG A 425 -31.25 21.27 -8.17
C ARG A 425 -30.57 20.55 -9.32
N ALA A 426 -29.25 20.73 -9.53
CA ALA A 426 -28.59 20.17 -10.72
C ALA A 426 -28.71 18.64 -10.82
N MET A 427 -28.50 17.91 -9.73
CA MET A 427 -28.60 16.45 -9.75
C MET A 427 -30.06 15.96 -9.80
N ASN A 428 -31.02 16.71 -9.23
CA ASN A 428 -32.44 16.40 -9.37
C ASN A 428 -32.86 16.49 -10.84
N TYR A 429 -32.39 17.51 -11.54
CA TYR A 429 -32.64 17.66 -12.97
C TYR A 429 -31.98 16.53 -13.80
N VAL A 430 -30.76 16.10 -13.43
CA VAL A 430 -30.15 14.90 -14.00
C VAL A 430 -31.07 13.69 -13.81
N SER A 431 -31.60 13.48 -12.61
CA SER A 431 -32.52 12.36 -12.31
C SER A 431 -33.79 12.40 -13.19
N GLU A 432 -34.39 13.58 -13.40
CA GLU A 432 -35.53 13.75 -14.29
C GLU A 432 -35.21 13.34 -15.74
N LEU A 433 -34.05 13.74 -16.25
CA LEU A 433 -33.60 13.39 -17.59
C LEU A 433 -33.30 11.88 -17.71
N VAL A 434 -32.76 11.27 -16.66
CA VAL A 434 -32.54 9.81 -16.60
C VAL A 434 -33.86 9.05 -16.69
N VAL A 435 -34.89 9.49 -15.96
CA VAL A 435 -36.24 8.89 -16.05
C VAL A 435 -36.81 9.02 -17.46
N LYS A 436 -36.60 10.14 -18.13
CA LYS A 436 -37.00 10.39 -19.52
C LYS A 436 -36.11 9.67 -20.54
N ARG A 437 -35.01 9.05 -20.13
CA ARG A 437 -33.97 8.45 -20.98
C ARG A 437 -33.35 9.43 -21.99
N ASP A 438 -33.34 10.72 -21.65
CA ASP A 438 -32.67 11.74 -22.45
C ASP A 438 -31.17 11.79 -22.11
N TRP A 439 -30.43 10.87 -22.76
CA TRP A 439 -28.99 10.71 -22.49
C TRP A 439 -28.16 11.91 -22.96
N ALA A 440 -28.61 12.57 -24.03
CA ALA A 440 -27.94 13.79 -24.51
C ALA A 440 -28.12 14.94 -23.55
N GLY A 441 -29.33 15.09 -22.99
CA GLY A 441 -29.63 16.05 -21.93
C GLY A 441 -28.81 15.78 -20.67
N VAL A 442 -28.74 14.51 -20.21
CA VAL A 442 -27.91 14.11 -19.05
C VAL A 442 -26.45 14.51 -19.28
N ALA A 443 -25.84 14.12 -20.38
CA ALA A 443 -24.48 14.48 -20.73
C ALA A 443 -24.27 16.01 -20.79
N GLY A 444 -25.25 16.75 -21.32
CA GLY A 444 -25.24 18.22 -21.35
C GLY A 444 -25.19 18.85 -19.95
N VAL A 445 -25.98 18.34 -19.01
CA VAL A 445 -25.99 18.84 -17.62
C VAL A 445 -24.68 18.48 -16.89
N LEU A 446 -24.17 17.24 -17.07
CA LEU A 446 -22.90 16.83 -16.48
C LEU A 446 -21.74 17.74 -16.95
N ARG A 447 -21.69 18.10 -18.24
CA ARG A 447 -20.70 19.06 -18.76
C ARG A 447 -20.87 20.45 -18.16
N LYS A 448 -22.10 20.91 -17.92
CA LYS A 448 -22.35 22.19 -17.23
C LYS A 448 -21.86 22.16 -15.78
N ILE A 449 -22.11 21.06 -15.05
CA ILE A 449 -21.57 20.86 -13.70
C ILE A 449 -20.03 20.90 -13.74
N ARG A 450 -19.41 20.21 -14.68
CA ARG A 450 -17.95 20.22 -14.82
C ARG A 450 -17.38 21.62 -15.11
N SER A 451 -18.03 22.37 -15.99
CA SER A 451 -17.64 23.76 -16.28
C SER A 451 -17.78 24.66 -15.05
N TYR A 452 -18.85 24.48 -14.28
CA TYR A 452 -19.04 25.14 -13.00
C TYR A 452 -17.90 24.81 -12.01
N GLN A 453 -17.55 23.52 -11.87
CA GLN A 453 -16.46 23.06 -11.00
C GLN A 453 -15.12 23.71 -11.37
N GLN A 454 -14.82 23.81 -12.66
CA GLN A 454 -13.58 24.43 -13.13
C GLN A 454 -13.55 25.94 -12.86
N LYS A 455 -14.69 26.60 -13.00
CA LYS A 455 -14.81 28.03 -12.74
C LYS A 455 -14.65 28.35 -11.26
N GLU A 456 -15.43 27.70 -10.40
CA GLU A 456 -15.47 27.98 -8.96
C GLU A 456 -14.25 27.40 -8.21
N GLY A 457 -13.70 26.27 -8.67
CA GLY A 457 -12.53 25.63 -8.06
C GLY A 457 -11.20 26.33 -8.37
N GLY A 458 -11.14 27.07 -9.47
CA GLY A 458 -10.00 27.95 -9.81
C GLY A 458 -8.63 27.28 -9.72
N ALA A 459 -7.71 27.92 -9.01
CA ALA A 459 -6.33 27.44 -8.83
C ALA A 459 -6.19 26.17 -7.98
N HIS A 460 -7.22 25.80 -7.22
CA HIS A 460 -7.21 24.61 -6.36
C HIS A 460 -7.47 23.30 -7.13
N MET A 461 -7.86 23.41 -8.40
CA MET A 461 -8.14 22.22 -9.22
C MET A 461 -6.87 21.47 -9.60
N PRO A 462 -6.89 20.13 -9.60
CA PRO A 462 -5.75 19.35 -10.06
C PRO A 462 -5.45 19.62 -11.54
N SER A 463 -4.17 19.60 -11.89
CA SER A 463 -3.76 19.78 -13.30
C SER A 463 -4.40 18.73 -14.20
N GLY A 464 -4.68 19.10 -15.45
CA GLY A 464 -5.29 18.18 -16.42
C GLY A 464 -4.47 16.90 -16.66
N LEU A 465 -3.13 16.97 -16.50
CA LEU A 465 -2.26 15.79 -16.56
C LEU A 465 -2.50 14.85 -15.38
N ARG A 466 -2.53 15.39 -14.15
CA ARG A 466 -2.79 14.61 -12.92
C ARG A 466 -4.16 13.94 -12.97
N PHE A 467 -5.19 14.67 -13.39
CA PHE A 467 -6.54 14.15 -13.55
C PHE A 467 -6.59 12.97 -14.56
N ARG A 468 -5.98 13.12 -15.74
CA ARG A 468 -5.92 12.07 -16.76
C ARG A 468 -5.11 10.86 -16.33
N ALA A 469 -3.98 11.08 -15.66
CA ALA A 469 -3.13 10.02 -15.13
C ALA A 469 -3.89 9.18 -14.08
N GLU A 470 -4.64 9.81 -13.19
CA GLU A 470 -5.46 9.14 -12.19
C GLU A 470 -6.59 8.32 -12.83
N LYS A 471 -7.26 8.88 -13.83
CA LYS A 471 -8.27 8.13 -14.61
C LYS A 471 -7.68 6.90 -15.31
N LEU A 472 -6.49 7.03 -15.89
CA LEU A 472 -5.79 5.91 -16.50
C LEU A 472 -5.42 4.84 -15.46
N TYR A 473 -4.88 5.26 -14.32
CA TYR A 473 -4.57 4.37 -13.20
C TYR A 473 -5.81 3.61 -12.71
N ASN A 474 -6.96 4.27 -12.61
CA ASN A 474 -8.20 3.66 -12.18
C ASN A 474 -8.77 2.64 -13.18
N ARG A 475 -8.55 2.84 -14.49
CA ARG A 475 -9.00 1.91 -15.54
C ARG A 475 -8.22 0.60 -15.55
N LEU A 476 -6.98 0.62 -15.09
CA LEU A 476 -6.09 -0.53 -15.08
C LEU A 476 -6.25 -1.30 -13.76
N ASP A 477 -6.41 -2.61 -13.87
CA ASP A 477 -6.26 -3.51 -12.73
C ASP A 477 -4.79 -3.94 -12.67
N TRP A 478 -4.01 -3.22 -11.87
CA TRP A 478 -2.56 -3.38 -11.76
C TRP A 478 -2.13 -4.69 -11.10
N SER A 479 -3.01 -5.36 -10.35
CA SER A 479 -2.67 -6.56 -9.59
C SER A 479 -2.23 -7.71 -10.50
N LEU A 480 -3.00 -8.00 -11.54
CA LEU A 480 -2.69 -9.08 -12.46
C LEU A 480 -1.46 -8.81 -13.34
N PRO A 481 -1.32 -7.64 -14.00
CA PRO A 481 -0.10 -7.31 -14.75
C PRO A 481 1.17 -7.32 -13.89
N LEU A 482 1.12 -6.80 -12.67
CA LEU A 482 2.26 -6.82 -11.76
C LEU A 482 2.61 -8.24 -11.32
N ALA A 483 1.63 -9.06 -10.91
CA ALA A 483 1.85 -10.46 -10.56
C ALA A 483 2.49 -11.23 -11.72
N ALA A 484 1.96 -11.06 -12.93
CA ALA A 484 2.52 -11.67 -14.12
C ALA A 484 3.94 -11.18 -14.42
N ALA A 485 4.21 -9.87 -14.28
CA ALA A 485 5.55 -9.32 -14.45
C ALA A 485 6.55 -9.90 -13.45
N PHE A 486 6.15 -10.05 -12.16
CA PHE A 486 7.00 -10.69 -11.14
C PHE A 486 7.28 -12.17 -11.45
N ILE A 487 6.25 -12.94 -11.83
CA ILE A 487 6.40 -14.36 -12.20
C ILE A 487 7.34 -14.49 -13.41
N LEU A 488 7.11 -13.71 -14.46
CA LEU A 488 7.93 -13.75 -15.67
C LEU A 488 9.37 -13.32 -15.42
N THR A 489 9.57 -12.32 -14.55
CA THR A 489 10.90 -11.88 -14.14
C THR A 489 11.62 -12.97 -13.32
N GLY A 490 10.89 -13.66 -12.45
CA GLY A 490 11.39 -14.80 -11.66
C GLY A 490 11.84 -15.95 -12.56
N ILE A 491 10.95 -16.39 -13.48
CA ILE A 491 11.26 -17.47 -14.44
C ILE A 491 12.44 -17.09 -15.35
N GLY A 492 12.45 -15.87 -15.88
CA GLY A 492 13.54 -15.39 -16.72
C GLY A 492 14.87 -15.32 -16.01
N GLY A 493 14.88 -14.91 -14.73
CA GLY A 493 16.06 -14.89 -13.87
C GLY A 493 16.60 -16.29 -13.58
N PHE A 494 15.72 -17.25 -13.37
CA PHE A 494 16.06 -18.65 -13.11
C PHE A 494 16.68 -19.30 -14.35
N LEU A 495 16.07 -19.16 -15.52
CA LEU A 495 16.64 -19.64 -16.80
C LEU A 495 18.02 -19.02 -17.10
N ASP A 496 18.19 -17.70 -16.84
CA ASP A 496 19.49 -17.06 -17.01
C ASP A 496 20.54 -17.58 -16.03
N ALA A 497 20.14 -17.98 -14.83
CA ALA A 497 21.02 -18.64 -13.87
C ALA A 497 21.45 -20.02 -14.35
N CYS A 498 20.55 -20.84 -14.88
CA CYS A 498 20.86 -22.14 -15.46
C CYS A 498 21.78 -22.05 -16.68
N ARG A 499 21.53 -21.08 -17.58
CA ARG A 499 22.40 -20.78 -18.71
C ARG A 499 23.83 -20.39 -18.28
N ARG A 500 23.96 -19.61 -17.20
CA ARG A 500 25.27 -19.26 -16.64
C ARG A 500 25.97 -20.47 -16.05
N MET A 501 25.26 -21.30 -15.32
CA MET A 501 25.81 -22.51 -14.74
C MET A 501 26.40 -23.43 -15.80
N VAL A 502 25.71 -23.65 -16.93
CA VAL A 502 26.22 -24.42 -18.08
C VAL A 502 27.45 -23.76 -18.71
N ARG A 503 27.52 -22.43 -18.76
CA ARG A 503 28.68 -21.69 -19.33
C ARG A 503 29.88 -21.57 -18.40
N GLU A 504 29.73 -21.87 -17.12
CA GLU A 504 30.78 -21.88 -16.10
C GLU A 504 31.45 -23.25 -15.93
N ILE A 505 31.01 -24.26 -16.68
CA ILE A 505 31.59 -25.62 -16.67
C ILE A 505 33.03 -25.56 -17.20
N ASN A 506 33.97 -26.19 -16.50
CA ASN A 506 35.40 -26.22 -16.90
C ASN A 506 35.63 -26.85 -18.28
N GLY A 507 34.73 -27.70 -18.77
CA GLY A 507 34.74 -28.33 -20.08
C GLY A 507 33.98 -27.60 -21.18
N LEU A 508 33.59 -26.33 -20.99
CA LEU A 508 32.73 -25.59 -21.93
C LEU A 508 33.28 -25.59 -23.37
N ALA A 509 34.60 -25.50 -23.56
CA ALA A 509 35.22 -25.54 -24.88
C ALA A 509 34.93 -26.84 -25.65
N MET A 510 34.82 -27.97 -24.95
CA MET A 510 34.44 -29.27 -25.56
C MET A 510 32.97 -29.25 -26.00
N LEU A 511 32.08 -28.67 -25.20
CA LEU A 511 30.65 -28.53 -25.54
C LEU A 511 30.45 -27.53 -26.71
N GLN A 512 31.38 -26.59 -26.92
CA GLN A 512 31.33 -25.63 -28.01
C GLN A 512 32.00 -26.13 -29.31
N GLY A 513 32.45 -27.37 -29.35
CA GLY A 513 33.00 -27.98 -30.56
C GLY A 513 34.51 -27.87 -30.69
N ALA A 514 35.25 -27.92 -29.58
CA ALA A 514 36.72 -27.98 -29.62
C ALA A 514 37.24 -29.27 -30.31
N ARG A 515 38.38 -29.17 -30.96
CA ARG A 515 39.08 -30.29 -31.66
C ARG A 515 38.30 -30.88 -32.84
N GLY A 516 37.43 -30.11 -33.52
CA GLY A 516 36.71 -30.56 -34.70
C GLY A 516 35.43 -31.32 -34.44
N SER A 517 35.01 -31.43 -33.18
CA SER A 517 33.65 -31.89 -32.83
C SER A 517 32.61 -30.83 -33.13
N LYS A 518 31.37 -31.25 -33.41
CA LYS A 518 30.25 -30.32 -33.57
C LYS A 518 29.83 -29.73 -32.21
N PRO A 519 29.34 -28.48 -32.16
CA PRO A 519 28.89 -27.87 -30.92
C PRO A 519 27.65 -28.58 -30.40
N CYS A 520 27.53 -28.75 -29.07
CA CYS A 520 26.36 -29.27 -28.40
C CYS A 520 25.31 -28.18 -28.17
N ASP A 521 24.07 -28.59 -27.98
CA ASP A 521 22.93 -27.71 -27.64
C ASP A 521 23.03 -27.26 -26.17
N LEU A 522 23.70 -26.12 -25.94
CA LEU A 522 23.87 -25.52 -24.62
C LEU A 522 22.55 -25.02 -24.03
N GLU A 523 21.58 -24.70 -24.89
CA GLU A 523 20.27 -24.27 -24.44
C GLU A 523 19.47 -25.45 -23.89
N ALA A 524 19.46 -26.60 -24.57
CA ALA A 524 18.85 -27.82 -24.06
C ALA A 524 19.46 -28.29 -22.73
N LEU A 525 20.80 -28.13 -22.56
CA LEU A 525 21.46 -28.39 -21.28
C LEU A 525 21.00 -27.44 -20.17
N ALA A 526 20.82 -26.16 -20.48
CA ALA A 526 20.32 -25.17 -19.51
C ALA A 526 18.86 -25.43 -19.14
N GLU A 527 18.02 -25.82 -20.09
CA GLU A 527 16.62 -26.19 -19.86
C GLU A 527 16.52 -27.46 -19.00
N ALA A 528 17.34 -28.47 -19.26
CA ALA A 528 17.39 -29.67 -18.44
C ALA A 528 17.80 -29.37 -16.99
N ALA A 529 18.83 -28.55 -16.80
CA ALA A 529 19.25 -28.10 -15.46
C ALA A 529 18.14 -27.35 -14.73
N CYS A 530 17.35 -26.55 -15.48
CA CYS A 530 16.19 -25.84 -14.95
C CYS A 530 15.08 -26.81 -14.49
N LEU A 531 14.74 -27.80 -15.32
CA LEU A 531 13.73 -28.81 -15.03
C LEU A 531 14.12 -29.67 -13.82
N ILE A 532 15.39 -30.10 -13.73
CA ILE A 532 15.90 -30.87 -12.59
C ILE A 532 15.83 -30.05 -11.31
N SER A 533 16.25 -28.81 -11.35
CA SER A 533 16.18 -27.91 -10.20
C SER A 533 14.74 -27.72 -9.72
N HIS A 534 13.79 -27.59 -10.65
CA HIS A 534 12.36 -27.49 -10.33
C HIS A 534 11.82 -28.81 -9.73
N MET A 535 12.20 -29.94 -10.30
CA MET A 535 11.82 -31.26 -9.79
C MET A 535 12.32 -31.48 -8.34
N VAL A 536 13.55 -31.09 -8.05
CA VAL A 536 14.15 -31.24 -6.70
C VAL A 536 13.49 -30.28 -5.70
N ASP A 537 13.05 -29.11 -6.13
CA ASP A 537 12.33 -28.14 -5.27
C ASP A 537 10.90 -28.62 -4.95
N GLU A 538 10.20 -29.20 -5.92
CA GLU A 538 8.86 -29.75 -5.73
C GLU A 538 8.86 -31.06 -4.91
N LEU A 539 9.83 -31.95 -5.16
CA LEU A 539 9.93 -33.25 -4.52
C LEU A 539 10.95 -33.20 -3.36
N ARG A 540 10.52 -32.65 -2.24
CA ARG A 540 11.38 -32.44 -1.04
C ARG A 540 12.03 -33.71 -0.45
N ASP A 541 11.56 -34.88 -0.82
CA ASP A 541 12.11 -36.14 -0.39
C ASP A 541 13.36 -36.57 -1.19
N ILE A 542 13.74 -35.80 -2.23
CA ILE A 542 14.95 -36.04 -3.02
C ILE A 542 16.17 -35.50 -2.27
N ALA A 543 17.12 -36.38 -1.93
CA ALA A 543 18.40 -36.00 -1.32
C ALA A 543 19.49 -35.73 -2.36
N GLU A 544 19.51 -36.48 -3.45
CA GLU A 544 20.54 -36.43 -4.50
C GLU A 544 19.94 -36.86 -5.84
N VAL A 545 20.37 -36.23 -6.91
CA VAL A 545 20.08 -36.61 -8.30
C VAL A 545 21.40 -36.70 -9.03
N ASP A 546 21.73 -37.84 -9.57
CA ASP A 546 22.89 -38.08 -10.44
C ASP A 546 22.39 -38.53 -11.81
N LEU A 547 22.78 -37.76 -12.84
CA LEU A 547 22.45 -38.02 -14.23
C LEU A 547 23.74 -38.28 -15.01
N ASN A 548 24.08 -39.53 -15.21
CA ASN A 548 25.36 -39.90 -15.76
C ASN A 548 25.29 -41.25 -16.54
N PRO A 549 25.57 -41.23 -17.87
CA PRO A 549 25.98 -40.10 -18.68
C PRO A 549 24.81 -39.28 -19.24
N VAL A 550 25.07 -37.96 -19.49
CA VAL A 550 24.24 -37.10 -20.29
C VAL A 550 24.88 -36.93 -21.66
N PHE A 551 24.18 -37.35 -22.71
CA PHE A 551 24.60 -37.16 -24.10
C PHE A 551 23.96 -35.88 -24.65
N ALA A 552 24.76 -34.94 -25.15
CA ALA A 552 24.29 -33.70 -25.79
C ALA A 552 24.77 -33.68 -27.27
N TRP A 553 23.86 -33.35 -28.17
CA TRP A 553 24.11 -33.21 -29.62
C TRP A 553 23.91 -31.79 -30.10
N GLU A 554 24.02 -31.57 -31.39
CA GLU A 554 23.75 -30.27 -32.00
C GLU A 554 22.32 -29.77 -31.73
N LYS A 555 21.39 -30.69 -31.54
CA LYS A 555 20.00 -30.39 -31.15
C LYS A 555 19.57 -31.41 -30.09
N GLY A 556 19.26 -30.88 -28.91
CA GLY A 556 18.74 -31.65 -27.78
C GLY A 556 19.80 -32.44 -27.01
N LEU A 557 19.34 -33.16 -26.01
CA LEU A 557 20.11 -34.04 -25.15
C LEU A 557 19.30 -35.27 -24.76
N ALA A 558 19.98 -36.33 -24.31
CA ALA A 558 19.38 -37.47 -23.64
C ALA A 558 20.18 -37.84 -22.39
N VAL A 559 19.47 -38.28 -21.37
CA VAL A 559 20.04 -38.85 -20.16
C VAL A 559 19.96 -40.38 -20.32
N ALA A 560 21.11 -41.08 -20.28
CA ALA A 560 21.13 -42.52 -20.44
C ALA A 560 20.86 -43.24 -19.13
N ASP A 561 21.28 -42.66 -18.01
CA ASP A 561 21.01 -43.23 -16.67
C ASP A 561 20.73 -42.08 -15.67
N ALA A 562 19.82 -42.38 -14.73
CA ALA A 562 19.40 -41.44 -13.69
C ALA A 562 19.30 -42.15 -12.35
N ARG A 563 20.09 -41.71 -11.39
CA ARG A 563 20.01 -42.16 -10.01
C ARG A 563 19.39 -41.10 -9.12
N ILE A 564 18.33 -41.41 -8.45
CA ILE A 564 17.65 -40.54 -7.48
C ILE A 564 17.75 -41.20 -6.10
N VAL A 565 18.34 -40.46 -5.14
CA VAL A 565 18.41 -40.86 -3.74
C VAL A 565 17.38 -40.11 -2.96
N LEU A 566 16.54 -40.82 -2.23
CA LEU A 566 15.54 -40.21 -1.36
C LEU A 566 16.08 -40.04 0.06
N GLN A 567 15.65 -39.01 0.75
CA GLN A 567 15.95 -38.82 2.18
C GLN A 567 15.24 -39.92 2.96
N ALA A 568 15.99 -40.64 3.81
CA ALA A 568 15.36 -41.52 4.79
C ALA A 568 14.54 -40.64 5.77
N ARG A 569 13.27 -40.98 5.90
CA ARG A 569 12.37 -40.31 6.88
C ARG A 569 12.76 -40.68 8.29
#